data_5527bb8464614fb1ec40c9080b20c61f
#
_entry.id   5527bb8464614fb1ec40c9080b20c61f
#
_cell.length_a   1.000
_cell.length_b   1.000
_cell.length_c   1.000
_cell.angle_alpha   90.00
_cell.angle_beta   90.00
_cell.angle_gamma   90.00
#
_symmetry.space_group_name_H-M   'P 1'
#
loop_
_entity.id
_entity.type
_entity.pdbx_description
1 polymer ?
#
loop_
_entity_poly.entity_id
_entity_poly.type
_entity_poly.pdbx_seq_one_letter_code
_entity_poly.pdbx_strand_id
1 'polypeptide(L)'
;MNLEHVFVCGSPALDFAATLRARRSVRFEMLATPERLRAWYLESGIVDAVSPGDRADIDRAIAVREAVYQLVTARRLGEEYADDALDVLNGAARKPPAAPQLTASGRWTEATPDEALSTVARQAVELLSGSDVPLLKECGNPECTRVYIDRSRGMRRQWCGMESCGNKIKAAAYRARKKSAHTAAAHGDRAVTTGQ
;
A
#
# COMPACT_ATOMS: atom_id res chain seq x y z
N MET A 1 16.90 -9.59 -0.17
CA MET A 1 15.47 -9.38 -0.53
C MET A 1 15.39 -7.99 -1.11
N ASN A 2 15.06 -7.87 -2.40
CA ASN A 2 14.98 -6.57 -3.06
C ASN A 2 13.80 -5.80 -2.44
N LEU A 3 14.08 -4.65 -1.79
CA LEU A 3 13.11 -3.83 -1.09
C LEU A 3 12.54 -2.77 -2.04
N GLU A 4 12.10 -3.19 -3.22
CA GLU A 4 11.48 -2.32 -4.19
C GLU A 4 10.13 -1.80 -3.66
N HIS A 5 9.91 -0.51 -3.81
CA HIS A 5 8.60 0.07 -3.60
C HIS A 5 7.64 -0.44 -4.69
N VAL A 6 6.39 -0.58 -4.35
CA VAL A 6 5.37 -1.14 -5.26
C VAL A 6 4.18 -0.19 -5.29
N PHE A 7 3.96 0.39 -6.45
CA PHE A 7 2.93 1.40 -6.71
C PHE A 7 1.76 0.76 -7.46
N VAL A 8 0.85 0.12 -6.74
CA VAL A 8 -0.26 -0.67 -7.31
C VAL A 8 -1.63 -0.34 -6.71
N CYS A 9 -1.66 0.59 -5.74
CA CYS A 9 -2.89 0.88 -5.02
C CYS A 9 -3.79 1.89 -5.74
N GLY A 10 -3.28 2.58 -6.77
CA GLY A 10 -4.04 3.49 -7.62
C GLY A 10 -4.10 4.93 -7.10
N SER A 11 -3.39 5.24 -6.02
CA SER A 11 -3.16 6.59 -5.49
C SER A 11 -1.85 6.59 -4.72
N PRO A 12 -1.00 7.64 -4.84
CA PRO A 12 0.22 7.74 -4.06
C PRO A 12 -0.03 7.72 -2.54
N ALA A 13 -1.13 8.28 -2.05
CA ALA A 13 -1.48 8.21 -0.64
C ALA A 13 -1.72 6.77 -0.15
N LEU A 14 -2.35 5.92 -0.97
CA LEU A 14 -2.54 4.50 -0.66
C LEU A 14 -1.24 3.70 -0.78
N ASP A 15 -0.40 4.02 -1.77
CA ASP A 15 0.92 3.41 -1.91
C ASP A 15 1.83 3.81 -0.75
N PHE A 16 1.69 5.03 -0.22
CA PHE A 16 2.36 5.47 1.00
C PHE A 16 1.89 4.68 2.23
N ALA A 17 0.59 4.54 2.43
CA ALA A 17 0.03 3.71 3.50
C ALA A 17 0.51 2.25 3.41
N ALA A 18 0.79 1.76 2.20
CA ALA A 18 1.27 0.41 1.92
C ALA A 18 2.78 0.20 2.17
N THR A 19 3.53 1.23 2.56
CA THR A 19 4.96 1.12 2.93
C THR A 19 5.19 0.36 4.24
N LEU A 20 4.19 0.21 5.10
CA LEU A 20 4.19 -0.82 6.14
C LEU A 20 3.42 -2.03 5.64
N ARG A 21 4.11 -3.13 5.37
CA ARG A 21 3.54 -4.39 4.88
C ARG A 21 3.21 -5.35 6.02
N ALA A 22 2.30 -6.29 5.76
CA ALA A 22 1.96 -7.38 6.67
C ALA A 22 1.67 -6.89 8.10
N ARG A 23 0.85 -5.84 8.22
CA ARG A 23 0.53 -5.15 9.50
C ARG A 23 -0.01 -6.08 10.58
N ARG A 24 -0.69 -7.17 10.15
CA ARG A 24 -1.31 -8.16 11.05
C ARG A 24 -0.38 -9.32 11.42
N SER A 25 0.85 -9.34 10.89
CA SER A 25 1.83 -10.42 11.15
C SER A 25 3.24 -9.86 11.38
N VAL A 26 4.22 -10.15 10.53
CA VAL A 26 5.65 -9.80 10.72
C VAL A 26 5.99 -8.32 10.54
N ARG A 27 5.08 -7.46 10.21
CA ARG A 27 5.24 -6.00 10.05
C ARG A 27 6.57 -5.59 9.39
N PHE A 28 6.52 -5.40 8.10
CA PHE A 28 7.70 -5.09 7.31
C PHE A 28 7.77 -3.59 6.99
N GLU A 29 8.68 -2.86 7.66
CA GLU A 29 8.87 -1.41 7.52
C GLU A 29 9.73 -1.08 6.30
N MET A 30 9.19 -0.28 5.38
CA MET A 30 9.88 0.15 4.17
C MET A 30 10.56 1.52 4.33
N LEU A 31 10.12 2.34 5.29
CA LEU A 31 10.62 3.69 5.55
C LEU A 31 11.61 3.72 6.73
N ALA A 32 12.47 2.73 6.86
CA ALA A 32 13.33 2.55 8.03
C ALA A 32 14.47 3.58 8.15
N THR A 33 14.84 4.25 7.05
CA THR A 33 15.93 5.25 7.02
C THR A 33 15.53 6.47 6.18
N PRO A 34 16.19 7.65 6.39
CA PRO A 34 15.95 8.84 5.57
C PRO A 34 16.15 8.59 4.07
N GLU A 35 17.12 7.78 3.69
CA GLU A 35 17.39 7.44 2.29
C GLU A 35 16.26 6.63 1.68
N ARG A 36 15.61 5.75 2.46
CA ARG A 36 14.45 4.97 2.01
C ARG A 36 13.20 5.83 1.86
N LEU A 37 12.97 6.76 2.78
CA LEU A 37 11.89 7.74 2.65
C LEU A 37 12.11 8.60 1.41
N ARG A 38 13.35 9.09 1.21
CA ARG A 38 13.74 9.85 0.02
C ARG A 38 13.53 9.04 -1.26
N ALA A 39 13.95 7.78 -1.29
CA ALA A 39 13.76 6.90 -2.44
C ALA A 39 12.27 6.71 -2.76
N TRP A 40 11.41 6.55 -1.73
CA TRP A 40 9.98 6.43 -1.94
C TRP A 40 9.38 7.69 -2.60
N TYR A 41 9.75 8.90 -2.14
CA TYR A 41 9.25 10.14 -2.74
C TYR A 41 9.64 10.25 -4.23
N LEU A 42 10.87 9.92 -4.58
CA LEU A 42 11.35 9.93 -5.98
C LEU A 42 10.66 8.85 -6.84
N GLU A 43 10.62 7.62 -6.36
CA GLU A 43 10.03 6.48 -7.09
C GLU A 43 8.52 6.61 -7.27
N SER A 44 7.82 7.30 -6.35
CA SER A 44 6.39 7.59 -6.46
C SER A 44 6.05 8.60 -7.53
N GLY A 45 7.02 9.37 -8.02
CA GLY A 45 6.85 10.41 -9.03
C GLY A 45 6.13 11.65 -8.52
N ILE A 46 5.96 11.83 -7.21
CA ILE A 46 5.38 13.06 -6.65
C ILE A 46 6.35 14.23 -6.70
N VAL A 47 7.65 13.96 -6.70
CA VAL A 47 8.74 14.93 -6.86
C VAL A 47 9.84 14.36 -7.74
N ASP A 48 10.58 15.23 -8.42
CA ASP A 48 11.74 14.87 -9.25
C ASP A 48 13.04 14.94 -8.44
N ALA A 49 13.07 15.80 -7.41
CA ALA A 49 14.17 15.91 -6.45
C ALA A 49 13.62 16.18 -5.04
N VAL A 50 14.30 15.66 -4.04
CA VAL A 50 14.02 15.95 -2.62
C VAL A 50 15.32 16.09 -1.85
N SER A 51 15.40 17.13 -1.02
CA SER A 51 16.58 17.38 -0.18
C SER A 51 16.77 16.24 0.84
N PRO A 52 18.01 16.05 1.35
CA PRO A 52 18.24 15.08 2.41
C PRO A 52 17.35 15.34 3.63
N GLY A 53 16.80 14.28 4.18
CA GLY A 53 16.00 14.33 5.40
C GLY A 53 16.77 13.76 6.60
N ASP A 54 16.14 13.80 7.76
CA ASP A 54 16.67 13.30 9.00
C ASP A 54 15.73 12.28 9.68
N ARG A 55 16.02 11.90 10.92
CA ARG A 55 15.19 10.97 11.70
C ARG A 55 13.81 11.54 12.01
N ALA A 56 13.71 12.85 12.26
CA ALA A 56 12.43 13.49 12.55
C ALA A 56 11.51 13.48 11.34
N ASP A 57 12.06 13.52 10.11
CA ASP A 57 11.28 13.36 8.88
C ASP A 57 10.66 11.97 8.77
N ILE A 58 11.41 10.93 9.16
CA ILE A 58 10.88 9.56 9.20
C ILE A 58 9.73 9.46 10.20
N ASP A 59 9.91 10.00 11.40
CA ASP A 59 8.91 9.89 12.45
C ASP A 59 7.61 10.61 12.04
N ARG A 60 7.71 11.79 11.41
CA ARG A 60 6.56 12.50 10.81
C ARG A 60 5.90 11.70 9.67
N ALA A 61 6.71 11.14 8.78
CA ALA A 61 6.24 10.33 7.66
C ALA A 61 5.49 9.08 8.13
N ILE A 62 6.00 8.40 9.16
CA ILE A 62 5.36 7.25 9.79
C ILE A 62 4.03 7.66 10.42
N ALA A 63 3.98 8.78 11.16
CA ALA A 63 2.75 9.26 11.78
C ALA A 63 1.66 9.54 10.73
N VAL A 64 2.00 10.27 9.66
CA VAL A 64 1.06 10.54 8.55
C VAL A 64 0.64 9.25 7.84
N ARG A 65 1.56 8.32 7.61
CA ARG A 65 1.25 7.02 7.01
C ARG A 65 0.23 6.23 7.81
N GLU A 66 0.41 6.17 9.14
CA GLU A 66 -0.53 5.46 10.02
C GLU A 66 -1.89 6.16 10.04
N ALA A 67 -1.93 7.49 10.09
CA ALA A 67 -3.16 8.25 10.00
C ALA A 67 -3.90 7.98 8.68
N VAL A 68 -3.20 8.02 7.53
CA VAL A 68 -3.81 7.68 6.22
C VAL A 68 -4.37 6.27 6.22
N TYR A 69 -3.62 5.29 6.72
CA TYR A 69 -4.09 3.90 6.76
C TYR A 69 -5.34 3.74 7.63
N GLN A 70 -5.37 4.37 8.79
CA GLN A 70 -6.49 4.34 9.73
C GLN A 70 -7.74 4.97 9.13
N LEU A 71 -7.62 6.19 8.59
CA LEU A 71 -8.74 6.92 7.98
C LEU A 71 -9.29 6.22 6.73
N VAL A 72 -8.43 5.71 5.86
CA VAL A 72 -8.84 4.94 4.68
C VAL A 72 -9.56 3.65 5.09
N THR A 73 -9.10 2.99 6.15
CA THR A 73 -9.74 1.77 6.67
C THR A 73 -11.11 2.09 7.26
N ALA A 74 -11.23 3.10 8.11
CA ALA A 74 -12.49 3.56 8.67
C ALA A 74 -13.49 3.93 7.56
N ARG A 75 -13.04 4.73 6.57
CA ARG A 75 -13.89 5.14 5.44
C ARG A 75 -14.42 3.96 4.64
N ARG A 76 -13.57 2.95 4.39
CA ARG A 76 -13.95 1.72 3.67
C ARG A 76 -14.96 0.88 4.44
N LEU A 77 -14.88 0.88 5.78
CA LEU A 77 -15.78 0.12 6.66
C LEU A 77 -17.06 0.89 7.02
N GLY A 78 -17.16 2.17 6.69
CA GLY A 78 -18.26 3.03 7.10
C GLY A 78 -18.20 3.43 8.58
N GLU A 79 -17.03 3.39 9.17
CA GLU A 79 -16.75 3.77 10.54
C GLU A 79 -16.44 5.27 10.66
N GLU A 80 -16.58 5.83 11.85
CA GLU A 80 -16.19 7.21 12.15
C GLU A 80 -14.67 7.38 12.10
N TYR A 81 -14.22 8.57 11.76
CA TYR A 81 -12.82 8.91 11.79
C TYR A 81 -12.35 9.17 13.21
N ALA A 82 -11.18 8.66 13.56
CA ALA A 82 -10.53 9.00 14.83
C ALA A 82 -9.94 10.42 14.76
N ASP A 83 -10.20 11.23 15.78
CA ASP A 83 -9.81 12.65 15.83
C ASP A 83 -8.29 12.84 15.76
N ASP A 84 -7.52 11.98 16.41
CA ASP A 84 -6.06 12.01 16.40
C ASP A 84 -5.49 11.74 14.98
N ALA A 85 -6.09 10.82 14.23
CA ALA A 85 -5.70 10.56 12.84
C ALA A 85 -6.06 11.74 11.92
N LEU A 86 -7.23 12.37 12.14
CA LEU A 86 -7.61 13.61 11.42
C LEU A 86 -6.62 14.74 11.71
N ASP A 87 -6.26 14.95 12.98
CA ASP A 87 -5.33 16.00 13.38
C ASP A 87 -3.95 15.83 12.75
N VAL A 88 -3.42 14.61 12.74
CA VAL A 88 -2.13 14.29 12.12
C VAL A 88 -2.18 14.52 10.61
N LEU A 89 -3.20 14.00 9.92
CA LEU A 89 -3.34 14.18 8.48
C LEU A 89 -3.50 15.66 8.09
N ASN A 90 -4.42 16.35 8.75
CA ASN A 90 -4.71 17.77 8.48
C ASN A 90 -3.53 18.67 8.84
N GLY A 91 -2.79 18.34 9.92
CA GLY A 91 -1.57 19.05 10.30
C GLY A 91 -0.50 19.00 9.22
N ALA A 92 -0.29 17.83 8.59
CA ALA A 92 0.62 17.68 7.47
C ALA A 92 0.09 18.38 6.20
N ALA A 93 -1.20 18.25 5.89
CA ALA A 93 -1.81 18.84 4.69
C ALA A 93 -1.85 20.38 4.71
N ARG A 94 -1.79 21.03 5.88
CA ARG A 94 -1.72 22.50 6.01
C ARG A 94 -0.37 23.08 5.60
N LYS A 95 0.71 22.29 5.66
CA LYS A 95 2.05 22.75 5.24
C LYS A 95 2.07 23.01 3.73
N PRO A 96 3.02 23.84 3.24
CA PRO A 96 3.20 24.02 1.80
C PRO A 96 3.45 22.66 1.11
N PRO A 97 2.77 22.36 0.00
CA PRO A 97 3.06 21.19 -0.81
C PRO A 97 4.26 21.43 -1.72
N ALA A 98 4.80 20.37 -2.31
CA ALA A 98 5.76 20.46 -3.39
C ALA A 98 5.17 21.25 -4.57
N ALA A 99 5.88 22.31 -5.00
CA ALA A 99 5.43 23.22 -6.05
C ALA A 99 6.10 22.87 -7.39
N PRO A 100 5.35 22.45 -8.43
CA PRO A 100 5.91 22.19 -9.73
C PRO A 100 6.37 23.48 -10.41
N GLN A 101 7.53 23.44 -11.06
CA GLN A 101 8.10 24.52 -11.84
C GLN A 101 8.18 24.13 -13.32
N LEU A 102 8.05 25.11 -14.22
CA LEU A 102 8.30 24.90 -15.63
C LEU A 102 9.76 25.24 -15.94
N THR A 103 10.48 24.30 -16.52
CA THR A 103 11.86 24.46 -16.99
C THR A 103 11.93 24.32 -18.52
N ALA A 104 13.07 24.60 -19.12
CA ALA A 104 13.27 24.41 -20.56
C ALA A 104 13.11 22.94 -21.00
N SER A 105 13.34 21.98 -20.11
CA SER A 105 13.18 20.54 -20.34
C SER A 105 11.79 20.00 -19.97
N GLY A 106 10.87 20.83 -19.44
CA GLY A 106 9.53 20.45 -19.04
C GLY A 106 9.25 20.72 -17.56
N ARG A 107 8.27 19.98 -17.00
CA ARG A 107 7.91 20.10 -15.59
C ARG A 107 9.02 19.53 -14.70
N TRP A 108 9.33 20.23 -13.63
CA TRP A 108 10.25 19.80 -12.58
C TRP A 108 9.70 20.16 -11.21
N THR A 109 9.83 19.26 -10.26
CA THR A 109 9.35 19.48 -8.88
C THR A 109 10.47 19.10 -7.92
N GLU A 110 11.05 20.10 -7.28
CA GLU A 110 11.97 19.92 -6.17
C GLU A 110 11.26 20.25 -4.85
N ALA A 111 11.56 19.50 -3.79
CA ALA A 111 10.89 19.66 -2.51
C ALA A 111 11.82 19.36 -1.33
N THR A 112 11.46 19.86 -0.16
CA THR A 112 11.89 19.35 1.13
C THR A 112 11.09 18.09 1.50
N PRO A 113 11.56 17.26 2.47
CA PRO A 113 10.78 16.13 2.98
C PRO A 113 9.38 16.51 3.49
N ASP A 114 9.24 17.68 4.13
CA ASP A 114 7.97 18.21 4.63
C ASP A 114 7.00 18.58 3.50
N GLU A 115 7.48 19.20 2.42
CA GLU A 115 6.65 19.55 1.26
C GLU A 115 6.20 18.32 0.49
N ALA A 116 7.09 17.31 0.35
CA ALA A 116 6.74 16.02 -0.24
C ALA A 116 5.68 15.30 0.61
N LEU A 117 5.84 15.29 1.94
CA LEU A 117 4.87 14.70 2.87
C LEU A 117 3.53 15.43 2.84
N SER A 118 3.54 16.78 2.78
CA SER A 118 2.32 17.59 2.63
C SER A 118 1.59 17.24 1.33
N THR A 119 2.31 17.01 0.24
CA THR A 119 1.72 16.59 -1.04
C THR A 119 1.00 15.25 -0.89
N VAL A 120 1.62 14.26 -0.22
CA VAL A 120 0.98 12.97 0.08
C VAL A 120 -0.27 13.14 0.94
N ALA A 121 -0.16 13.97 2.00
CA ALA A 121 -1.28 14.22 2.91
C ALA A 121 -2.49 14.86 2.19
N ARG A 122 -2.25 15.84 1.30
CA ARG A 122 -3.30 16.46 0.47
C ARG A 122 -3.95 15.45 -0.46
N GLN A 123 -3.18 14.58 -1.10
CA GLN A 123 -3.73 13.50 -1.92
C GLN A 123 -4.60 12.52 -1.12
N ALA A 124 -4.26 12.28 0.16
CA ALA A 124 -5.12 11.49 1.04
C ALA A 124 -6.44 12.20 1.37
N VAL A 125 -6.41 13.51 1.62
CA VAL A 125 -7.62 14.33 1.82
C VAL A 125 -8.51 14.27 0.57
N GLU A 126 -7.94 14.49 -0.61
CA GLU A 126 -8.67 14.43 -1.89
C GLU A 126 -9.29 13.04 -2.12
N LEU A 127 -8.55 11.98 -1.84
CA LEU A 127 -9.05 10.60 -1.95
C LEU A 127 -10.24 10.37 -1.02
N LEU A 128 -10.12 10.74 0.26
CA LEU A 128 -11.13 10.45 1.29
C LEU A 128 -12.41 11.29 1.13
N SER A 129 -12.32 12.45 0.47
CA SER A 129 -13.45 13.32 0.12
C SER A 129 -13.97 13.12 -1.31
N GLY A 130 -13.27 12.33 -2.13
CA GLY A 130 -13.52 12.19 -3.56
C GLY A 130 -14.49 11.07 -3.94
N SER A 131 -14.74 10.98 -5.24
CA SER A 131 -15.62 9.98 -5.85
C SER A 131 -15.06 8.55 -5.87
N ASP A 132 -13.77 8.36 -5.57
CA ASP A 132 -13.12 7.05 -5.55
C ASP A 132 -13.38 6.24 -4.27
N VAL A 133 -13.98 6.86 -3.24
CA VAL A 133 -14.27 6.19 -1.95
C VAL A 133 -15.05 4.87 -2.12
N PRO A 134 -16.12 4.78 -2.94
CA PRO A 134 -16.83 3.52 -3.14
C PRO A 134 -16.00 2.43 -3.83
N LEU A 135 -14.88 2.80 -4.44
CA LEU A 135 -13.97 1.88 -5.14
C LEU A 135 -12.86 1.33 -4.24
N LEU A 136 -12.78 1.78 -2.98
CA LEU A 136 -11.76 1.33 -2.03
C LEU A 136 -11.97 -0.12 -1.63
N LYS A 137 -10.94 -0.94 -1.82
CA LYS A 137 -10.93 -2.35 -1.43
C LYS A 137 -9.66 -2.73 -0.71
N GLU A 138 -9.77 -3.61 0.26
CA GLU A 138 -8.61 -4.29 0.84
C GLU A 138 -8.23 -5.52 0.01
N CYS A 139 -6.94 -5.82 -0.06
CA CYS A 139 -6.43 -6.97 -0.78
C CYS A 139 -6.96 -8.28 -0.17
N GLY A 140 -7.50 -9.16 -1.00
CA GLY A 140 -8.01 -10.48 -0.57
C GLY A 140 -6.94 -11.48 -0.11
N ASN A 141 -5.65 -11.13 -0.14
CA ASN A 141 -4.61 -11.92 0.48
C ASN A 141 -4.58 -11.64 2.00
N PRO A 142 -4.85 -12.63 2.88
CA PRO A 142 -4.94 -12.44 4.33
C PRO A 142 -3.69 -11.82 4.96
N GLU A 143 -2.52 -12.05 4.34
CA GLU A 143 -1.24 -11.49 4.79
C GLU A 143 -0.97 -10.08 4.26
N CYS A 144 -1.80 -9.59 3.35
CA CYS A 144 -1.65 -8.28 2.74
C CYS A 144 -2.66 -7.31 3.35
N THR A 145 -2.17 -6.17 3.82
CA THR A 145 -3.01 -5.12 4.41
C THR A 145 -3.13 -3.89 3.51
N ARG A 146 -2.84 -4.01 2.21
CA ARG A 146 -2.97 -2.92 1.25
C ARG A 146 -4.43 -2.64 0.94
N VAL A 147 -4.79 -1.37 1.01
CA VAL A 147 -6.02 -0.85 0.42
C VAL A 147 -5.68 -0.30 -0.97
N TYR A 148 -6.56 -0.51 -1.94
CA TYR A 148 -6.38 -0.05 -3.32
C TYR A 148 -7.70 0.40 -3.92
N ILE A 149 -7.64 1.17 -5.01
CA ILE A 149 -8.81 1.61 -5.78
C ILE A 149 -9.09 0.56 -6.87
N ASP A 150 -10.29 0.00 -6.86
CA ASP A 150 -10.73 -0.96 -7.89
C ASP A 150 -11.46 -0.26 -9.04
N ARG A 151 -10.71 0.20 -10.03
CA ARG A 151 -11.26 0.76 -11.29
C ARG A 151 -11.46 -0.31 -12.37
N SER A 152 -11.43 -1.60 -12.02
CA SER A 152 -11.67 -2.67 -12.99
C SER A 152 -13.14 -2.75 -13.42
N ARG A 153 -13.38 -3.24 -14.65
CA ARG A 153 -14.75 -3.40 -15.16
C ARG A 153 -15.58 -4.30 -14.22
N GLY A 154 -16.61 -3.71 -13.63
CA GLY A 154 -17.51 -4.40 -12.68
C GLY A 154 -16.88 -4.63 -11.30
N MET A 155 -15.83 -3.90 -10.93
CA MET A 155 -15.18 -3.93 -9.61
C MET A 155 -14.82 -5.35 -9.15
N ARG A 156 -14.22 -6.16 -10.04
CA ARG A 156 -13.92 -7.60 -9.78
C ARG A 156 -12.49 -7.87 -9.33
N ARG A 157 -11.65 -6.83 -9.20
CA ARG A 157 -10.28 -7.00 -8.73
C ARG A 157 -10.28 -7.48 -7.28
N GLN A 158 -9.60 -8.59 -7.00
CA GLN A 158 -9.49 -9.20 -5.66
C GLN A 158 -8.13 -8.92 -5.01
N TRP A 159 -7.11 -8.56 -5.79
CA TRP A 159 -5.73 -8.44 -5.32
C TRP A 159 -5.20 -7.04 -5.60
N CYS A 160 -4.38 -6.51 -4.69
CA CYS A 160 -3.70 -5.23 -4.89
C CYS A 160 -2.75 -5.21 -6.12
N GLY A 161 -2.31 -6.37 -6.57
CA GLY A 161 -1.53 -6.58 -7.79
C GLY A 161 -1.42 -8.06 -8.12
N MET A 162 -1.40 -8.40 -9.42
CA MET A 162 -1.25 -9.80 -9.85
C MET A 162 0.14 -10.33 -9.53
N GLU A 163 1.19 -9.56 -9.81
CA GLU A 163 2.59 -9.96 -9.58
C GLU A 163 2.92 -10.09 -8.10
N SER A 164 2.31 -9.26 -7.25
CA SER A 164 2.56 -9.28 -5.81
C SER A 164 1.71 -10.32 -5.07
N CYS A 165 0.39 -10.18 -5.08
CA CYS A 165 -0.52 -11.02 -4.29
C CYS A 165 -1.24 -12.07 -5.12
N GLY A 166 -1.70 -11.73 -6.34
CA GLY A 166 -2.48 -12.64 -7.16
C GLY A 166 -1.74 -13.95 -7.50
N ASN A 167 -0.51 -13.85 -7.97
CA ASN A 167 0.31 -15.01 -8.32
C ASN A 167 0.68 -15.84 -7.08
N LYS A 168 0.95 -15.20 -5.93
CA LYS A 168 1.22 -15.92 -4.67
C LYS A 168 0.05 -16.80 -4.26
N ILE A 169 -1.16 -16.24 -4.25
CA ILE A 169 -2.38 -16.97 -3.87
C ILE A 169 -2.70 -18.09 -4.87
N LYS A 170 -2.61 -17.79 -6.18
CA LYS A 170 -2.81 -18.81 -7.21
C LYS A 170 -1.82 -19.97 -7.08
N ALA A 171 -0.54 -19.67 -6.86
CA ALA A 171 0.49 -20.69 -6.66
C ALA A 171 0.26 -21.50 -5.36
N ALA A 172 -0.17 -20.86 -4.26
CA ALA A 172 -0.52 -21.55 -3.02
C ALA A 172 -1.71 -22.50 -3.22
N ALA A 173 -2.78 -22.03 -3.87
CA ALA A 173 -3.94 -22.84 -4.19
C ALA A 173 -3.61 -24.02 -5.12
N TYR A 174 -2.75 -23.83 -6.11
CA TYR A 174 -2.27 -24.90 -6.97
C TYR A 174 -1.50 -25.97 -6.18
N ARG A 175 -0.55 -25.55 -5.32
CA ARG A 175 0.21 -26.49 -4.47
C ARG A 175 -0.69 -27.27 -3.52
N ALA A 176 -1.70 -26.61 -2.92
CA ALA A 176 -2.66 -27.27 -2.03
C ALA A 176 -3.46 -28.34 -2.76
N ARG A 177 -3.99 -28.05 -3.97
CA ARG A 177 -4.71 -29.04 -4.79
C ARG A 177 -3.83 -30.22 -5.17
N LYS A 178 -2.57 -29.97 -5.57
CA LYS A 178 -1.64 -31.05 -5.92
C LYS A 178 -1.32 -31.96 -4.73
N LYS A 179 -1.15 -31.39 -3.53
CA LYS A 179 -0.93 -32.14 -2.30
C LYS A 179 -2.14 -33.01 -1.94
N SER A 180 -3.36 -32.46 -2.02
CA SER A 180 -4.60 -33.21 -1.74
C SER A 180 -4.80 -34.39 -2.71
N ALA A 181 -4.54 -34.16 -4.01
CA ALA A 181 -4.63 -35.21 -5.01
C ALA A 181 -3.62 -36.35 -4.77
N HIS A 182 -2.40 -35.99 -4.36
CA HIS A 182 -1.37 -36.99 -4.04
C HIS A 182 -1.73 -37.83 -2.78
N THR A 183 -2.30 -37.16 -1.76
CA THR A 183 -2.74 -37.83 -0.53
C THR A 183 -3.92 -38.78 -0.81
N ALA A 184 -4.87 -38.39 -1.67
CA ALA A 184 -6.00 -39.20 -2.06
C ALA A 184 -5.55 -40.44 -2.85
N ALA A 185 -4.58 -40.30 -3.77
CA ALA A 185 -4.02 -41.43 -4.51
C ALA A 185 -3.29 -42.44 -3.60
N ALA A 186 -2.54 -41.94 -2.59
CA ALA A 186 -1.81 -42.79 -1.63
C ALA A 186 -2.75 -43.56 -0.67
N HIS A 187 -3.98 -43.09 -0.42
CA HIS A 187 -4.98 -43.77 0.39
C HIS A 187 -5.81 -44.78 -0.44
N GLY A 188 -6.00 -44.51 -1.73
CA GLY A 188 -6.71 -45.43 -2.64
C GLY A 188 -5.95 -46.75 -2.87
N ASP A 189 -4.64 -46.73 -2.87
CA ASP A 189 -3.78 -47.90 -3.12
C ASP A 189 -3.67 -48.83 -1.91
N ARG A 190 -4.01 -48.39 -0.69
CA ARG A 190 -4.03 -49.23 0.54
C ARG A 190 -5.32 -49.99 0.74
N ALA A 191 -6.39 -49.67 0.03
CA ALA A 191 -7.69 -50.32 0.20
C ALA A 191 -7.85 -51.60 -0.65
N VAL A 192 -6.93 -51.92 -1.56
CA VAL A 192 -7.03 -53.04 -2.50
C VAL A 192 -6.28 -54.28 -2.01
N THR A 193 -5.51 -54.23 -0.92
CA THR A 193 -4.63 -55.34 -0.47
C THR A 193 -5.15 -56.15 0.73
N THR A 194 -6.45 -56.06 1.09
CA THR A 194 -7.04 -56.91 2.13
C THR A 194 -8.27 -57.63 1.60
N GLY A 195 -8.05 -58.61 0.74
CA GLY A 195 -9.10 -59.49 0.22
C GLY A 195 -8.55 -60.75 -0.43
N GLN A 196 -7.94 -61.64 0.37
CA GLN A 196 -7.82 -63.10 0.10
C GLN A 196 -7.72 -63.84 1.42
#